data_c037f72046fde514a67ed49437b0468b
#
_entry.id   c037f72046fde514a67ed49437b0468b
#
_cell.length_a   1.000
_cell.length_b   1.000
_cell.length_c   1.000
_cell.angle_alpha   90.00
_cell.angle_beta   90.00
_cell.angle_gamma   90.00
#
_symmetry.space_group_name_H-M   'P 1'
#
loop_
_entity.id
_entity.type
_entity.pdbx_description
1 polymer ?
#
loop_
_entity_poly.entity_id
_entity_poly.type
_entity_poly.pdbx_seq_one_letter_code
_entity_poly.pdbx_strand_id
1 'polypeptide(L)'
;MVQNVRHSNITITVVYDNVNYDSTLTPGWGFGCVIQTAKNTILFDTGGNGKVLLDNMQKLNIDSHSIQLVVISHNHLDHQGGLKDFLAVNSQVSVFIPSSSPVGLEHDIHSKGAKAVRVDSFKQIANFIYSSGELKGNIPEQSLVVQSRKGLVIITGCAHPGIVRIIEHVKPLFPYEPIYLAMGGFHLKGESSQNISKIVNTIQEYGVQKIAPSHCTGEAAIQIFKNRFEEDFIESGIGRRIVI
;
A
#
# COMPACT_ATOMS: atom_id res chain seq x y z
N MET A 1 -3.77 29.17 -17.24
CA MET A 1 -4.34 27.87 -16.89
C MET A 1 -3.16 26.93 -16.63
N VAL A 2 -2.84 26.65 -15.36
CA VAL A 2 -1.83 25.62 -15.01
C VAL A 2 -2.51 24.28 -15.34
N GLN A 3 -2.09 23.61 -16.40
CA GLN A 3 -2.48 22.22 -16.64
C GLN A 3 -1.99 21.40 -15.45
N ASN A 4 -2.91 20.96 -14.59
CA ASN A 4 -2.67 19.96 -13.57
C ASN A 4 -2.31 18.64 -14.28
N VAL A 5 -1.04 18.48 -14.62
CA VAL A 5 -0.55 17.27 -15.29
C VAL A 5 -0.47 16.18 -14.24
N ARG A 6 -1.46 15.27 -14.24
CA ARG A 6 -1.43 14.03 -13.47
C ARG A 6 -0.14 13.25 -13.75
N HIS A 7 0.29 12.44 -12.82
CA HIS A 7 1.49 11.62 -13.00
C HIS A 7 1.37 10.77 -14.28
N SER A 8 2.32 10.96 -15.20
CA SER A 8 2.37 10.24 -16.48
C SER A 8 3.09 8.89 -16.37
N ASN A 9 3.95 8.74 -15.36
CA ASN A 9 4.73 7.52 -15.12
C ASN A 9 4.77 7.28 -13.62
N ILE A 10 4.00 6.31 -13.15
CA ILE A 10 4.03 5.83 -11.79
C ILE A 10 4.62 4.42 -11.83
N THR A 11 5.64 4.19 -11.02
CA THR A 11 6.18 2.85 -10.79
C THR A 11 5.90 2.46 -9.36
N ILE A 12 5.26 1.30 -9.17
CA ILE A 12 5.06 0.69 -7.86
C ILE A 12 5.89 -0.59 -7.82
N THR A 13 6.80 -0.67 -6.85
CA THR A 13 7.66 -1.84 -6.66
C THR A 13 7.41 -2.43 -5.28
N VAL A 14 7.00 -3.69 -5.21
CA VAL A 14 6.84 -4.42 -3.94
C VAL A 14 8.22 -4.78 -3.41
N VAL A 15 8.59 -4.22 -2.26
CA VAL A 15 9.92 -4.35 -1.64
C VAL A 15 9.91 -5.28 -0.42
N TYR A 16 8.72 -5.63 0.07
CA TYR A 16 8.52 -6.59 1.16
C TYR A 16 7.18 -7.31 0.98
N ASP A 17 7.20 -8.63 0.94
CA ASP A 17 6.00 -9.47 0.88
C ASP A 17 6.36 -10.90 1.26
N ASN A 18 5.39 -11.67 1.75
CA ASN A 18 5.52 -13.12 1.98
C ASN A 18 5.18 -13.94 0.73
N VAL A 19 4.55 -13.33 -0.28
CA VAL A 19 4.34 -13.93 -1.60
C VAL A 19 5.60 -13.73 -2.44
N ASN A 20 6.21 -14.84 -2.86
CA ASN A 20 7.45 -14.80 -3.62
C ASN A 20 7.17 -14.65 -5.11
N TYR A 21 7.51 -13.47 -5.68
CA TYR A 21 7.44 -13.20 -7.12
C TYR A 21 8.82 -13.26 -7.77
N ASP A 22 9.85 -12.70 -7.11
CA ASP A 22 11.26 -12.74 -7.54
C ASP A 22 12.08 -13.56 -6.54
N SER A 23 12.54 -14.74 -6.98
CA SER A 23 13.29 -15.67 -6.16
C SER A 23 14.69 -15.19 -5.71
N THR A 24 15.19 -14.08 -6.25
CA THR A 24 16.48 -13.47 -5.86
C THR A 24 16.34 -12.60 -4.60
N LEU A 25 15.10 -12.29 -4.21
CA LEU A 25 14.77 -11.48 -3.06
C LEU A 25 14.42 -12.35 -1.84
N THR A 26 14.45 -11.74 -0.67
CA THR A 26 14.12 -12.42 0.58
C THR A 26 12.68 -12.12 0.96
N PRO A 27 11.75 -13.11 0.90
CA PRO A 27 10.39 -12.92 1.37
C PRO A 27 10.34 -12.85 2.89
N GLY A 28 9.30 -12.19 3.43
CA GLY A 28 9.02 -12.12 4.85
C GLY A 28 7.55 -11.84 5.11
N TRP A 29 7.01 -12.29 6.24
CA TRP A 29 5.65 -11.99 6.60
C TRP A 29 5.47 -10.48 6.79
N GLY A 30 4.59 -9.88 5.99
CA GLY A 30 4.33 -8.45 5.97
C GLY A 30 4.18 -7.89 4.56
N PHE A 31 4.01 -6.58 4.47
CA PHE A 31 3.90 -5.87 3.19
C PHE A 31 4.73 -4.59 3.21
N GLY A 32 5.19 -4.19 2.05
CA GLY A 32 5.79 -2.87 1.80
C GLY A 32 6.05 -2.67 0.32
N CYS A 33 5.75 -1.47 -0.18
CA CYS A 33 6.03 -1.11 -1.56
C CYS A 33 6.55 0.32 -1.69
N VAL A 34 7.34 0.57 -2.72
CA VAL A 34 7.84 1.90 -3.07
C VAL A 34 7.08 2.41 -4.28
N ILE A 35 6.51 3.60 -4.14
CA ILE A 35 5.80 4.32 -5.19
C ILE A 35 6.70 5.45 -5.69
N GLN A 36 7.12 5.38 -6.95
CA GLN A 36 7.93 6.40 -7.59
C GLN A 36 7.10 7.14 -8.63
N THR A 37 7.11 8.46 -8.52
CA THR A 37 6.50 9.39 -9.48
C THR A 37 7.58 10.35 -9.97
N ALA A 38 7.27 11.22 -10.93
CA ALA A 38 8.22 12.24 -11.38
C ALA A 38 8.69 13.21 -10.28
N LYS A 39 7.94 13.33 -9.17
CA LYS A 39 8.21 14.32 -8.10
C LYS A 39 8.48 13.69 -6.74
N ASN A 40 7.93 12.53 -6.48
CA ASN A 40 7.95 11.92 -5.15
C ASN A 40 8.32 10.44 -5.20
N THR A 41 9.09 10.00 -4.22
CA THR A 41 9.30 8.60 -3.88
C THR A 41 8.76 8.34 -2.48
N ILE A 42 7.85 7.39 -2.36
CA ILE A 42 7.10 7.10 -1.13
C ILE A 42 7.29 5.64 -0.79
N LEU A 43 7.58 5.36 0.47
CA LEU A 43 7.53 4.01 1.01
C LEU A 43 6.17 3.83 1.72
N PHE A 44 5.36 2.89 1.26
CA PHE A 44 4.13 2.48 1.91
C PHE A 44 4.37 1.15 2.61
N ASP A 45 4.25 1.14 3.92
CA ASP A 45 4.63 0.10 4.87
C ASP A 45 6.11 -0.32 4.79
N THR A 46 6.58 -1.01 5.82
CA THR A 46 8.01 -1.32 6.00
C THR A 46 8.26 -2.82 6.24
N GLY A 47 7.22 -3.63 6.16
CA GLY A 47 7.32 -5.05 6.51
C GLY A 47 7.67 -5.30 7.98
N GLY A 48 7.93 -6.56 8.30
CA GLY A 48 8.22 -7.00 9.68
C GLY A 48 9.70 -6.92 10.07
N ASN A 49 10.62 -6.75 9.11
CA ASN A 49 12.06 -6.78 9.37
C ASN A 49 12.79 -5.77 8.48
N GLY A 50 13.40 -4.77 9.13
CA GLY A 50 14.05 -3.67 8.42
C GLY A 50 15.32 -4.07 7.66
N LYS A 51 16.07 -5.06 8.14
CA LYS A 51 17.21 -5.57 7.38
C LYS A 51 16.77 -6.21 6.07
N VAL A 52 15.72 -7.04 6.10
CA VAL A 52 15.16 -7.66 4.88
C VAL A 52 14.63 -6.58 3.93
N LEU A 53 13.92 -5.57 4.45
CA LEU A 53 13.45 -4.43 3.66
C LEU A 53 14.60 -3.74 2.93
N LEU A 54 15.63 -3.33 3.66
CA LEU A 54 16.77 -2.58 3.11
C LEU A 54 17.60 -3.41 2.12
N ASP A 55 17.84 -4.69 2.43
CA ASP A 55 18.55 -5.61 1.55
C ASP A 55 17.79 -5.82 0.23
N ASN A 56 16.45 -5.96 0.29
CA ASN A 56 15.61 -6.08 -0.91
C ASN A 56 15.59 -4.78 -1.73
N MET A 57 15.46 -3.63 -1.08
CA MET A 57 15.53 -2.32 -1.76
C MET A 57 16.87 -2.16 -2.49
N GLN A 58 17.98 -2.52 -1.86
CA GLN A 58 19.31 -2.47 -2.48
C GLN A 58 19.40 -3.38 -3.72
N LYS A 59 18.92 -4.63 -3.63
CA LYS A 59 18.89 -5.57 -4.75
C LYS A 59 18.01 -5.08 -5.91
N LEU A 60 16.93 -4.36 -5.60
CA LEU A 60 16.03 -3.75 -6.58
C LEU A 60 16.54 -2.41 -7.12
N ASN A 61 17.74 -1.96 -6.72
CA ASN A 61 18.33 -0.66 -7.07
C ASN A 61 17.43 0.52 -6.66
N ILE A 62 16.78 0.41 -5.50
CA ILE A 62 15.99 1.48 -4.91
C ILE A 62 16.82 2.14 -3.82
N ASP A 63 17.22 3.39 -4.04
CA ASP A 63 17.96 4.18 -3.05
C ASP A 63 17.01 4.60 -1.92
N SER A 64 17.26 4.11 -0.70
CA SER A 64 16.49 4.45 0.49
C SER A 64 16.54 5.96 0.81
N HIS A 65 17.62 6.66 0.44
CA HIS A 65 17.72 8.11 0.64
C HIS A 65 16.88 8.91 -0.34
N SER A 66 16.42 8.33 -1.45
CA SER A 66 15.48 8.96 -2.37
C SER A 66 14.04 9.06 -1.82
N ILE A 67 13.71 8.31 -0.77
CA ILE A 67 12.39 8.31 -0.14
C ILE A 67 12.19 9.59 0.67
N GLN A 68 11.12 10.29 0.41
CA GLN A 68 10.75 11.55 1.06
C GLN A 68 9.63 11.38 2.08
N LEU A 69 8.74 10.41 1.84
CA LEU A 69 7.57 10.14 2.65
C LEU A 69 7.49 8.65 2.97
N VAL A 70 7.11 8.33 4.20
CA VAL A 70 6.73 6.99 4.63
C VAL A 70 5.27 7.03 5.06
N VAL A 71 4.48 6.05 4.65
CA VAL A 71 3.09 5.90 5.07
C VAL A 71 2.93 4.54 5.72
N ILE A 72 2.53 4.49 6.97
CA ILE A 72 2.21 3.25 7.69
C ILE A 72 0.71 3.05 7.63
N SER A 73 0.29 1.92 7.07
CA SER A 73 -1.14 1.60 6.91
C SER A 73 -1.84 1.41 8.25
N HIS A 74 -1.26 0.63 9.14
CA HIS A 74 -1.79 0.31 10.48
C HIS A 74 -0.69 -0.17 11.44
N ASN A 75 -1.05 -0.34 12.71
CA ASN A 75 -0.08 -0.58 13.79
C ASN A 75 0.22 -2.08 14.05
N HIS A 76 0.39 -2.90 13.02
CA HIS A 76 0.93 -4.25 13.16
C HIS A 76 2.41 -4.31 12.82
N LEU A 77 3.15 -5.21 13.49
CA LEU A 77 4.60 -5.33 13.33
C LEU A 77 5.01 -5.71 11.90
N ASP A 78 4.21 -6.50 11.22
CA ASP A 78 4.45 -6.91 9.84
C ASP A 78 4.26 -5.78 8.79
N HIS A 79 3.87 -4.56 9.25
CA HIS A 79 3.76 -3.35 8.44
C HIS A 79 4.68 -2.22 8.92
N GLN A 80 4.95 -2.14 10.22
CA GLN A 80 5.80 -1.08 10.78
C GLN A 80 7.14 -1.58 11.35
N GLY A 81 7.36 -2.91 11.40
CA GLY A 81 8.54 -3.48 12.08
C GLY A 81 9.87 -3.05 11.48
N GLY A 82 9.91 -2.79 10.17
CA GLY A 82 11.09 -2.28 9.48
C GLY A 82 11.34 -0.78 9.65
N LEU A 83 10.39 -0.02 10.19
CA LEU A 83 10.45 1.44 10.23
C LEU A 83 11.68 1.95 11.02
N LYS A 84 11.97 1.35 12.16
CA LYS A 84 13.13 1.75 13.00
C LYS A 84 14.45 1.65 12.25
N ASP A 85 14.67 0.56 11.51
CA ASP A 85 15.90 0.33 10.77
C ASP A 85 15.95 1.24 9.53
N PHE A 86 14.81 1.43 8.86
CA PHE A 86 14.70 2.39 7.77
C PHE A 86 15.06 3.81 8.22
N LEU A 87 14.51 4.28 9.34
CA LEU A 87 14.80 5.61 9.89
C LEU A 87 16.24 5.77 10.39
N ALA A 88 16.94 4.69 10.71
CA ALA A 88 18.37 4.72 11.00
C ALA A 88 19.24 5.02 9.75
N VAL A 89 18.72 4.68 8.56
CA VAL A 89 19.38 4.97 7.27
C VAL A 89 18.90 6.31 6.70
N ASN A 90 17.60 6.58 6.73
CA ASN A 90 17.03 7.83 6.21
C ASN A 90 15.99 8.41 7.18
N SER A 91 16.39 9.38 7.99
CA SER A 91 15.50 10.13 8.90
C SER A 91 14.95 11.42 8.30
N GLN A 92 15.37 11.81 7.09
CA GLN A 92 14.92 13.05 6.43
C GLN A 92 13.58 12.85 5.73
N VAL A 93 12.63 12.22 6.42
CA VAL A 93 11.30 11.85 5.90
C VAL A 93 10.18 12.35 6.80
N SER A 94 8.99 12.54 6.23
CA SER A 94 7.75 12.62 7.00
C SER A 94 7.09 11.25 7.03
N VAL A 95 6.75 10.75 8.22
CA VAL A 95 6.08 9.46 8.44
C VAL A 95 4.62 9.71 8.76
N PHE A 96 3.72 9.29 7.89
CA PHE A 96 2.27 9.39 8.06
C PHE A 96 1.76 8.13 8.74
N ILE A 97 1.19 8.28 9.93
CA ILE A 97 0.68 7.18 10.76
C ILE A 97 -0.82 7.37 11.02
N PRO A 98 -1.62 6.30 11.18
CA PRO A 98 -3.00 6.42 11.64
C PRO A 98 -3.12 7.22 12.94
N SER A 99 -4.20 7.97 13.12
CA SER A 99 -4.39 8.80 14.33
C SER A 99 -4.53 7.95 15.59
N SER A 100 -4.99 6.70 15.47
CA SER A 100 -5.07 5.71 16.55
C SER A 100 -3.73 5.04 16.91
N SER A 101 -2.64 5.35 16.18
CA SER A 101 -1.32 4.76 16.47
C SER A 101 -0.87 5.09 17.89
N PRO A 102 -0.21 4.15 18.59
CA PRO A 102 0.32 4.40 19.93
C PRO A 102 1.23 5.63 19.98
N VAL A 103 1.17 6.39 21.08
CA VAL A 103 2.06 7.55 21.30
C VAL A 103 3.54 7.15 21.25
N GLY A 104 3.86 5.92 21.66
CA GLY A 104 5.23 5.38 21.58
C GLY A 104 5.78 5.36 20.15
N LEU A 105 4.98 5.03 19.15
CA LEU A 105 5.41 5.03 17.75
C LEU A 105 5.80 6.45 17.28
N GLU A 106 5.01 7.46 17.62
CA GLU A 106 5.30 8.84 17.29
C GLU A 106 6.59 9.32 17.98
N HIS A 107 6.77 8.97 19.27
CA HIS A 107 7.98 9.24 20.00
C HIS A 107 9.21 8.59 19.36
N ASP A 108 9.11 7.32 18.96
CA ASP A 108 10.19 6.59 18.30
C ASP A 108 10.58 7.24 16.97
N ILE A 109 9.61 7.68 16.17
CA ILE A 109 9.86 8.41 14.91
C ILE A 109 10.63 9.70 15.19
N HIS A 110 10.17 10.51 16.15
CA HIS A 110 10.83 11.77 16.52
C HIS A 110 12.25 11.55 17.08
N SER A 111 12.44 10.49 17.88
CA SER A 111 13.77 10.15 18.45
C SER A 111 14.81 9.81 17.38
N LYS A 112 14.37 9.40 16.17
CA LYS A 112 15.22 9.14 15.00
C LYS A 112 15.47 10.40 14.17
N GLY A 113 14.85 11.53 14.50
CA GLY A 113 14.98 12.79 13.75
C GLY A 113 13.98 12.95 12.60
N ALA A 114 13.07 12.00 12.41
CA ALA A 114 12.02 12.09 11.41
C ALA A 114 10.78 12.84 11.95
N LYS A 115 9.91 13.29 11.04
CA LYS A 115 8.66 13.96 11.39
C LYS A 115 7.50 12.98 11.36
N ALA A 116 6.79 12.79 12.47
CA ALA A 116 5.53 12.06 12.50
C ALA A 116 4.35 12.98 12.13
N VAL A 117 3.40 12.46 11.35
CA VAL A 117 2.16 13.14 10.98
C VAL A 117 1.00 12.18 11.20
N ARG A 118 0.12 12.48 12.15
CA ARG A 118 -1.10 11.70 12.39
C ARG A 118 -2.14 12.01 11.33
N VAL A 119 -2.82 10.96 10.87
CA VAL A 119 -3.86 11.02 9.83
C VAL A 119 -5.14 10.41 10.38
N ASP A 120 -6.18 11.22 10.52
CA ASP A 120 -7.51 10.85 10.98
C ASP A 120 -8.53 10.79 9.84
N SER A 121 -8.39 11.69 8.87
CA SER A 121 -9.33 11.88 7.78
C SER A 121 -8.61 11.93 6.43
N PHE A 122 -9.38 11.83 5.34
CA PHE A 122 -8.85 11.97 3.98
C PHE A 122 -7.93 13.19 3.86
N LYS A 123 -6.73 12.97 3.32
CA LYS A 123 -5.70 14.01 3.28
C LYS A 123 -4.80 13.85 2.07
N GLN A 124 -4.56 14.94 1.36
CA GLN A 124 -3.49 14.98 0.37
C GLN A 124 -2.12 15.02 1.08
N ILE A 125 -1.26 14.05 0.78
CA ILE A 125 0.08 13.92 1.39
C ILE A 125 1.20 14.32 0.44
N ALA A 126 0.96 14.21 -0.87
CA ALA A 126 1.83 14.72 -1.92
C ALA A 126 1.01 15.05 -3.17
N ASN A 127 1.66 15.54 -4.22
CA ASN A 127 0.97 15.89 -5.46
C ASN A 127 0.29 14.66 -6.08
N PHE A 128 -1.05 14.68 -6.19
CA PHE A 128 -1.90 13.56 -6.66
C PHE A 128 -1.77 12.26 -5.84
N ILE A 129 -1.33 12.35 -4.59
CA ILE A 129 -1.20 11.22 -3.67
C ILE A 129 -1.89 11.59 -2.36
N TYR A 130 -2.74 10.68 -1.88
CA TYR A 130 -3.64 10.93 -0.76
C TYR A 130 -3.62 9.73 0.20
N SER A 131 -3.80 9.99 1.48
CA SER A 131 -4.28 9.00 2.43
C SER A 131 -5.80 8.96 2.39
N SER A 132 -6.38 7.76 2.44
CA SER A 132 -7.83 7.59 2.63
C SER A 132 -8.36 8.21 3.93
N GLY A 133 -7.47 8.56 4.84
CA GLY A 133 -7.81 8.74 6.23
C GLY A 133 -7.90 7.40 6.95
N GLU A 134 -7.98 7.44 8.28
CA GLU A 134 -8.13 6.26 9.11
C GLU A 134 -9.56 5.73 9.04
N LEU A 135 -9.75 4.54 8.48
CA LEU A 135 -11.02 3.83 8.51
C LEU A 135 -11.10 2.98 9.78
N LYS A 136 -12.16 3.18 10.56
CA LYS A 136 -12.42 2.40 11.78
C LYS A 136 -12.77 0.95 11.43
N GLY A 137 -12.28 0.02 12.22
CA GLY A 137 -12.50 -1.41 12.15
C GLY A 137 -11.99 -2.04 13.45
N ASN A 138 -11.86 -3.37 13.51
CA ASN A 138 -11.19 -4.03 14.64
C ASN A 138 -9.75 -3.52 14.77
N ILE A 139 -9.10 -3.31 13.64
CA ILE A 139 -7.81 -2.64 13.51
C ILE A 139 -8.05 -1.43 12.59
N PRO A 140 -7.88 -0.19 13.11
CA PRO A 140 -7.96 1.02 12.29
C PRO A 140 -6.83 1.04 11.27
N GLU A 141 -7.15 1.38 10.01
CA GLU A 141 -6.20 1.34 8.92
C GLU A 141 -6.43 2.48 7.93
N GLN A 142 -5.36 3.05 7.37
CA GLN A 142 -5.38 3.95 6.22
C GLN A 142 -4.83 3.26 4.98
N SER A 143 -5.36 3.63 3.82
CA SER A 143 -4.89 3.20 2.51
C SER A 143 -4.26 4.36 1.76
N LEU A 144 -3.35 4.07 0.84
CA LEU A 144 -2.80 5.07 -0.05
C LEU A 144 -3.63 5.13 -1.34
N VAL A 145 -3.96 6.34 -1.80
CA VAL A 145 -4.66 6.57 -3.06
C VAL A 145 -3.77 7.42 -3.96
N VAL A 146 -3.43 6.88 -5.12
CA VAL A 146 -2.61 7.57 -6.13
C VAL A 146 -3.47 7.86 -7.36
N GLN A 147 -3.59 9.13 -7.72
CA GLN A 147 -4.36 9.57 -8.88
C GLN A 147 -3.46 9.57 -10.12
N SER A 148 -3.66 8.63 -11.02
CA SER A 148 -2.93 8.47 -12.28
C SER A 148 -3.73 8.98 -13.48
N ARG A 149 -3.13 8.95 -14.67
CA ARG A 149 -3.84 9.23 -15.93
C ARG A 149 -4.86 8.14 -16.28
N LYS A 150 -4.66 6.90 -15.82
CA LYS A 150 -5.57 5.77 -16.05
C LYS A 150 -6.71 5.71 -15.04
N GLY A 151 -6.62 6.45 -13.94
CA GLY A 151 -7.55 6.45 -12.82
C GLY A 151 -6.86 6.29 -11.47
N LEU A 152 -7.62 5.93 -10.47
CA LEU A 152 -7.14 5.74 -9.10
C LEU A 152 -6.40 4.41 -8.94
N VAL A 153 -5.31 4.46 -8.19
CA VAL A 153 -4.64 3.27 -7.65
C VAL A 153 -4.83 3.27 -6.14
N ILE A 154 -5.47 2.23 -5.62
CA ILE A 154 -5.70 2.05 -4.18
C ILE A 154 -4.71 0.99 -3.68
N ILE A 155 -3.90 1.34 -2.69
CA ILE A 155 -2.91 0.46 -2.09
C ILE A 155 -3.26 0.26 -0.62
N THR A 156 -3.45 -0.98 -0.21
CA THR A 156 -3.79 -1.38 1.16
C THR A 156 -2.64 -2.11 1.85
N GLY A 157 -2.54 -2.02 3.16
CA GLY A 157 -1.67 -2.88 3.95
C GLY A 157 -2.26 -4.27 4.09
N CYS A 158 -3.26 -4.39 4.96
CA CYS A 158 -4.07 -5.61 5.16
C CYS A 158 -5.53 -5.46 4.75
N ALA A 159 -6.03 -4.24 4.61
CA ALA A 159 -7.46 -3.97 4.43
C ALA A 159 -8.33 -4.50 5.59
N HIS A 160 -7.92 -4.31 6.85
CA HIS A 160 -8.69 -4.72 8.02
C HIS A 160 -10.12 -4.14 8.08
N PRO A 161 -10.39 -2.90 7.59
CA PRO A 161 -11.77 -2.43 7.45
C PRO A 161 -12.61 -3.18 6.42
N GLY A 162 -11.97 -3.99 5.55
CA GLY A 162 -12.53 -4.67 4.39
C GLY A 162 -12.25 -3.91 3.09
N ILE A 163 -11.72 -4.63 2.08
CA ILE A 163 -11.34 -4.02 0.78
C ILE A 163 -12.54 -3.34 0.08
N VAL A 164 -13.73 -3.94 0.14
CA VAL A 164 -14.96 -3.35 -0.41
C VAL A 164 -15.26 -2.01 0.27
N ARG A 165 -15.21 -1.98 1.60
CA ARG A 165 -15.46 -0.76 2.37
C ARG A 165 -14.44 0.35 2.09
N ILE A 166 -13.18 -0.02 1.86
CA ILE A 166 -12.14 0.95 1.45
C ILE A 166 -12.49 1.55 0.09
N ILE A 167 -12.90 0.74 -0.88
CA ILE A 167 -13.33 1.18 -2.20
C ILE A 167 -14.56 2.08 -2.09
N GLU A 168 -15.58 1.70 -1.30
CA GLU A 168 -16.78 2.49 -1.02
C GLU A 168 -16.47 3.85 -0.42
N HIS A 169 -15.45 3.90 0.45
CA HIS A 169 -15.02 5.14 1.07
C HIS A 169 -14.26 6.05 0.08
N VAL A 170 -13.39 5.48 -0.74
CA VAL A 170 -12.54 6.24 -1.67
C VAL A 170 -13.33 6.77 -2.87
N LYS A 171 -14.26 5.99 -3.43
CA LYS A 171 -14.97 6.33 -4.67
C LYS A 171 -15.70 7.68 -4.63
N PRO A 172 -16.47 8.05 -3.57
CA PRO A 172 -17.13 9.35 -3.49
C PRO A 172 -16.18 10.55 -3.39
N LEU A 173 -14.95 10.34 -2.91
CA LEU A 173 -13.93 11.38 -2.81
C LEU A 173 -13.39 11.78 -4.21
N PHE A 174 -13.58 10.90 -5.20
CA PHE A 174 -13.15 11.08 -6.58
C PHE A 174 -14.26 10.67 -7.57
N PRO A 175 -15.39 11.39 -7.61
CA PRO A 175 -16.61 10.94 -8.29
C PRO A 175 -16.47 10.71 -9.80
N TYR A 176 -15.49 11.36 -10.42
CA TYR A 176 -15.27 11.28 -11.87
C TYR A 176 -14.08 10.38 -12.26
N GLU A 177 -13.42 9.77 -11.29
CA GLU A 177 -12.25 8.94 -11.56
C GLU A 177 -12.63 7.46 -11.57
N PRO A 178 -12.22 6.69 -12.59
CA PRO A 178 -12.30 5.24 -12.52
C PRO A 178 -11.29 4.71 -11.50
N ILE A 179 -11.54 3.53 -10.93
CA ILE A 179 -10.56 2.82 -10.12
C ILE A 179 -9.79 1.90 -11.08
N TYR A 180 -8.56 2.28 -11.39
CA TYR A 180 -7.71 1.54 -12.32
C TYR A 180 -7.12 0.28 -11.67
N LEU A 181 -6.65 0.38 -10.41
CA LEU A 181 -5.99 -0.72 -9.72
C LEU A 181 -6.31 -0.71 -8.22
N ALA A 182 -6.62 -1.86 -7.66
CA ALA A 182 -6.57 -2.11 -6.22
C ALA A 182 -5.51 -3.19 -5.92
N MET A 183 -4.59 -2.93 -4.96
CA MET A 183 -3.48 -3.82 -4.67
C MET A 183 -3.08 -3.84 -3.21
N GLY A 184 -2.34 -4.89 -2.82
CA GLY A 184 -1.86 -5.11 -1.45
C GLY A 184 -2.56 -6.26 -0.75
N GLY A 185 -2.56 -6.28 0.58
CA GLY A 185 -3.26 -7.29 1.38
C GLY A 185 -4.76 -7.00 1.46
N PHE A 186 -5.60 -8.05 1.36
CA PHE A 186 -7.07 -7.95 1.44
C PHE A 186 -7.67 -8.72 2.62
N HIS A 187 -6.82 -9.26 3.49
CA HIS A 187 -7.18 -9.96 4.73
C HIS A 187 -8.24 -11.07 4.56
N LEU A 188 -8.10 -11.89 3.52
CA LEU A 188 -9.08 -12.93 3.18
C LEU A 188 -8.59 -14.36 3.46
N LYS A 189 -7.40 -14.50 4.07
CA LYS A 189 -6.88 -15.81 4.46
C LYS A 189 -7.80 -16.47 5.49
N GLY A 190 -8.33 -17.63 5.15
CA GLY A 190 -9.27 -18.37 5.98
C GLY A 190 -10.75 -18.06 5.73
N GLU A 191 -11.07 -17.10 4.86
CA GLU A 191 -12.43 -16.84 4.42
C GLU A 191 -12.98 -17.96 3.52
N SER A 192 -14.31 -18.15 3.55
CA SER A 192 -14.98 -19.11 2.67
C SER A 192 -14.93 -18.67 1.20
N SER A 193 -14.81 -19.61 0.27
CA SER A 193 -14.84 -19.32 -1.18
C SER A 193 -16.11 -18.58 -1.60
N GLN A 194 -17.25 -18.85 -0.94
CA GLN A 194 -18.51 -18.14 -1.19
C GLN A 194 -18.42 -16.66 -0.81
N ASN A 195 -17.83 -16.35 0.35
CA ASN A 195 -17.65 -14.97 0.80
C ASN A 195 -16.65 -14.22 -0.08
N ILE A 196 -15.52 -14.86 -0.41
CA ILE A 196 -14.54 -14.30 -1.35
C ILE A 196 -15.18 -13.98 -2.70
N SER A 197 -16.00 -14.89 -3.24
CA SER A 197 -16.70 -14.67 -4.52
C SER A 197 -17.65 -13.48 -4.47
N LYS A 198 -18.35 -13.26 -3.36
CA LYS A 198 -19.20 -12.07 -3.16
C LYS A 198 -18.35 -10.79 -3.16
N ILE A 199 -17.23 -10.79 -2.42
CA ILE A 199 -16.30 -9.65 -2.37
C ILE A 199 -15.78 -9.33 -3.78
N VAL A 200 -15.35 -10.34 -4.55
CA VAL A 200 -14.87 -10.16 -5.92
C VAL A 200 -15.95 -9.54 -6.81
N ASN A 201 -17.19 -10.06 -6.76
CA ASN A 201 -18.31 -9.52 -7.53
C ASN A 201 -18.54 -8.04 -7.20
N THR A 202 -18.58 -7.71 -5.91
CA THR A 202 -18.78 -6.31 -5.47
C THR A 202 -17.64 -5.40 -5.94
N ILE A 203 -16.39 -5.85 -5.91
CA ILE A 203 -15.25 -5.10 -6.44
C ILE A 203 -15.41 -4.84 -7.95
N GLN A 204 -15.87 -5.84 -8.71
CA GLN A 204 -16.16 -5.69 -10.14
C GLN A 204 -17.33 -4.73 -10.40
N GLU A 205 -18.39 -4.78 -9.59
CA GLU A 205 -19.54 -3.85 -9.64
C GLU A 205 -19.12 -2.39 -9.39
N TYR A 206 -18.11 -2.16 -8.54
CA TYR A 206 -17.51 -0.82 -8.36
C TYR A 206 -16.66 -0.35 -9.54
N GLY A 207 -16.45 -1.20 -10.55
CA GLY A 207 -15.71 -0.88 -11.75
C GLY A 207 -14.20 -0.84 -11.55
N VAL A 208 -13.67 -1.63 -10.61
CA VAL A 208 -12.21 -1.81 -10.46
C VAL A 208 -11.70 -2.55 -11.68
N GLN A 209 -10.80 -1.91 -12.44
CA GLN A 209 -10.32 -2.46 -13.72
C GLN A 209 -9.28 -3.55 -13.53
N LYS A 210 -8.32 -3.37 -12.62
CA LYS A 210 -7.23 -4.33 -12.35
C LYS A 210 -7.10 -4.62 -10.87
N ILE A 211 -6.61 -5.83 -10.56
CA ILE A 211 -6.46 -6.29 -9.19
C ILE A 211 -5.09 -6.96 -8.98
N ALA A 212 -4.42 -6.65 -7.86
CA ALA A 212 -3.13 -7.24 -7.51
C ALA A 212 -3.07 -7.61 -6.01
N PRO A 213 -3.85 -8.62 -5.57
CA PRO A 213 -3.86 -9.05 -4.18
C PRO A 213 -2.59 -9.81 -3.82
N SER A 214 -2.11 -9.62 -2.57
CA SER A 214 -0.94 -10.32 -2.04
C SER A 214 -1.00 -10.45 -0.51
N HIS A 215 0.10 -10.77 0.14
CA HIS A 215 0.31 -10.79 1.58
C HIS A 215 -0.74 -11.61 2.36
N CYS A 216 -1.57 -10.95 3.17
CA CYS A 216 -2.60 -11.56 4.02
C CYS A 216 -3.87 -11.97 3.27
N THR A 217 -3.95 -11.75 1.95
CA THR A 217 -5.07 -12.19 1.12
C THR A 217 -5.21 -13.73 1.14
N GLY A 218 -4.09 -14.44 1.16
CA GLY A 218 -4.07 -15.90 1.18
C GLY A 218 -4.25 -16.51 -0.21
N GLU A 219 -3.58 -17.65 -0.43
CA GLU A 219 -3.47 -18.30 -1.73
C GLU A 219 -4.83 -18.67 -2.37
N ALA A 220 -5.75 -19.24 -1.56
CA ALA A 220 -7.08 -19.63 -2.03
C ALA A 220 -7.88 -18.42 -2.56
N ALA A 221 -7.81 -17.28 -1.85
CA ALA A 221 -8.46 -16.05 -2.30
C ALA A 221 -7.78 -15.48 -3.55
N ILE A 222 -6.45 -15.43 -3.59
CA ILE A 222 -5.68 -14.98 -4.75
C ILE A 222 -6.08 -15.77 -6.00
N GLN A 223 -6.25 -17.10 -5.89
CA GLN A 223 -6.66 -17.93 -7.03
C GLN A 223 -8.08 -17.59 -7.51
N ILE A 224 -9.01 -17.27 -6.60
CA ILE A 224 -10.37 -16.83 -6.98
C ILE A 224 -10.31 -15.49 -7.70
N PHE A 225 -9.54 -14.53 -7.22
CA PHE A 225 -9.30 -13.25 -7.91
C PHE A 225 -8.70 -13.46 -9.30
N LYS A 226 -7.69 -14.34 -9.43
CA LYS A 226 -7.04 -14.65 -10.70
C LYS A 226 -8.03 -15.22 -11.74
N ASN A 227 -8.89 -16.14 -11.32
CA ASN A 227 -9.89 -16.75 -12.19
C ASN A 227 -11.01 -15.77 -12.62
N ARG A 228 -11.27 -14.72 -11.82
CA ARG A 228 -12.37 -13.79 -12.06
C ARG A 228 -11.95 -12.51 -12.79
N PHE A 229 -10.70 -12.09 -12.62
CA PHE A 229 -10.15 -10.91 -13.30
C PHE A 229 -9.36 -11.28 -14.57
N GLU A 230 -9.00 -12.56 -14.73
CA GLU A 230 -8.33 -13.08 -15.92
C GLU A 230 -7.11 -12.24 -16.35
N GLU A 231 -7.15 -11.59 -17.50
CA GLU A 231 -6.08 -10.71 -18.01
C GLU A 231 -5.90 -9.42 -17.22
N ASP A 232 -6.89 -9.02 -16.43
CA ASP A 232 -6.85 -7.87 -15.55
C ASP A 232 -6.32 -8.21 -14.14
N PHE A 233 -6.01 -9.49 -13.89
CA PHE A 233 -5.28 -9.90 -12.70
C PHE A 233 -3.80 -9.63 -12.87
N ILE A 234 -3.21 -8.93 -11.91
CA ILE A 234 -1.76 -8.69 -11.84
C ILE A 234 -1.19 -9.57 -10.74
N GLU A 235 -0.35 -10.52 -11.10
CA GLU A 235 0.39 -11.32 -10.13
C GLU A 235 1.29 -10.41 -9.30
N SER A 236 1.15 -10.46 -7.97
CA SER A 236 1.86 -9.60 -7.02
C SER A 236 2.68 -10.43 -6.04
N GLY A 237 3.65 -9.81 -5.41
CA GLY A 237 4.59 -10.40 -4.45
C GLY A 237 5.91 -9.65 -4.45
N ILE A 238 6.85 -10.11 -3.61
CA ILE A 238 8.16 -9.47 -3.47
C ILE A 238 8.88 -9.36 -4.83
N GLY A 239 9.32 -8.16 -5.20
CA GLY A 239 10.01 -7.85 -6.45
C GLY A 239 9.07 -7.45 -7.60
N ARG A 240 7.74 -7.58 -7.45
CA ARG A 240 6.81 -7.16 -8.50
C ARG A 240 6.91 -5.66 -8.75
N ARG A 241 7.12 -5.29 -10.03
CA ARG A 241 7.10 -3.92 -10.52
C ARG A 241 5.90 -3.69 -11.42
N ILE A 242 5.08 -2.69 -11.10
CA ILE A 242 3.88 -2.29 -11.86
C ILE A 242 4.13 -0.87 -12.38
N VAL A 243 3.99 -0.67 -13.69
CA VAL A 243 4.14 0.63 -14.36
C VAL A 243 2.77 1.07 -14.89
N ILE A 244 2.36 2.32 -14.57
CA ILE A 244 1.04 2.87 -14.86
C ILE A 244 1.15 4.09 -15.77
#